data_e220f8e6d89c316b7d02881d3a42d77e
#
_entry.id   e220f8e6d89c316b7d02881d3a42d77e
#
_cell.length_a   1.000
_cell.length_b   1.000
_cell.length_c   1.000
_cell.angle_alpha   90.00
_cell.angle_beta   90.00
_cell.angle_gamma   90.00
#
_symmetry.space_group_name_H-M   'P 1'
#
loop_
_entity.id
_entity.type
_entity.pdbx_description
1 polymer ?
#
loop_
_entity_poly.entity_id
_entity_poly.type
_entity_poly.pdbx_seq_one_letter_code
_entity_poly.pdbx_strand_id
1 'polypeptide(L)'
;MKRPKAKTPTPDLILTAAERVVLRDGVMRLTLEAVAREAKLSKGGLLYHFATKEALIQAMLARLIQYCEREIEVHQRHDAAPGRWTRAYVRRKLAPVLPYPGEADFPRSKEMGAGLIVAATTTPGLLEPLRERFQAWQQAIEHDGIDTARATVVRLAVDGLWLAELLGIWSPDEKLRTEVLNELIRLTTQARQSGKP
;
A
#
# COMPACT_ATOMS: atom_id res chain seq x y z
N MET A 1 30.73 -2.56 -35.83
CA MET A 1 29.69 -3.17 -34.91
C MET A 1 29.16 -2.06 -34.02
N LYS A 2 27.92 -1.60 -34.24
CA LYS A 2 27.22 -0.66 -33.32
C LYS A 2 26.83 -1.40 -32.04
N ARG A 3 27.36 -0.98 -30.88
CA ARG A 3 26.86 -1.42 -29.56
C ARG A 3 25.33 -1.20 -29.50
N PRO A 4 24.53 -2.20 -29.08
CA PRO A 4 23.12 -1.96 -28.89
C PRO A 4 22.95 -0.84 -27.88
N LYS A 5 22.16 0.19 -28.23
CA LYS A 5 21.75 1.23 -27.29
C LYS A 5 21.06 0.54 -26.13
N ALA A 6 21.66 0.59 -24.92
CA ALA A 6 21.00 0.16 -23.71
C ALA A 6 19.64 0.86 -23.64
N LYS A 7 18.55 0.09 -23.56
CA LYS A 7 17.21 0.66 -23.33
C LYS A 7 17.32 1.55 -22.09
N THR A 8 16.96 2.82 -22.22
CA THR A 8 16.87 3.73 -21.07
C THR A 8 15.94 3.07 -20.08
N PRO A 9 16.38 2.79 -18.83
CA PRO A 9 15.54 2.15 -17.87
C PRO A 9 14.31 3.01 -17.61
N THR A 10 13.17 2.38 -17.56
CA THR A 10 11.92 3.05 -17.21
C THR A 10 11.92 3.44 -15.73
N PRO A 11 11.18 4.49 -15.30
CA PRO A 11 11.00 4.82 -13.90
C PRO A 11 10.65 3.58 -13.04
N ASP A 12 9.86 2.65 -13.58
CA ASP A 12 9.47 1.41 -12.90
C ASP A 12 10.65 0.50 -12.56
N LEU A 13 11.65 0.39 -13.42
CA LEU A 13 12.86 -0.38 -13.12
C LEU A 13 13.68 0.25 -11.99
N ILE A 14 13.71 1.59 -11.94
CA ILE A 14 14.39 2.32 -10.87
C ILE A 14 13.63 2.13 -9.55
N LEU A 15 12.30 2.22 -9.56
CA LEU A 15 11.48 1.98 -8.37
C LEU A 15 11.65 0.55 -7.86
N THR A 16 11.66 -0.44 -8.74
CA THR A 16 11.91 -1.83 -8.35
C THR A 16 13.32 -2.02 -7.73
N ALA A 17 14.32 -1.35 -8.25
CA ALA A 17 15.65 -1.36 -7.65
C ALA A 17 15.67 -0.67 -6.28
N ALA A 18 14.95 0.45 -6.12
CA ALA A 18 14.81 1.15 -4.85
C ALA A 18 14.15 0.27 -3.78
N GLU A 19 13.10 -0.46 -4.16
CA GLU A 19 12.41 -1.42 -3.29
C GLU A 19 13.34 -2.54 -2.83
N ARG A 20 14.16 -3.10 -3.72
CA ARG A 20 15.17 -4.10 -3.36
C ARG A 20 16.19 -3.56 -2.36
N VAL A 21 16.63 -2.30 -2.54
CA VAL A 21 17.55 -1.64 -1.60
C VAL A 21 16.88 -1.46 -0.24
N VAL A 22 15.63 -0.99 -0.20
CA VAL A 22 14.89 -0.81 1.08
C VAL A 22 14.72 -2.12 1.81
N LEU A 23 14.39 -3.20 1.10
CA LEU A 23 14.19 -4.52 1.70
C LEU A 23 15.47 -5.13 2.25
N ARG A 24 16.57 -4.98 1.52
CA ARG A 24 17.85 -5.55 1.92
C ARG A 24 18.54 -4.75 3.01
N ASP A 25 18.55 -3.42 2.88
CA ASP A 25 19.39 -2.52 3.64
C ASP A 25 18.59 -1.61 4.61
N GLY A 26 17.28 -1.59 4.48
CA GLY A 26 16.38 -0.67 5.20
C GLY A 26 16.30 0.72 4.55
N VAL A 27 15.18 1.42 4.85
CA VAL A 27 14.91 2.75 4.26
C VAL A 27 15.93 3.82 4.65
N MET A 28 16.53 3.71 5.82
CA MET A 28 17.55 4.67 6.29
C MET A 28 18.80 4.65 5.39
N ARG A 29 19.09 3.51 4.78
CA ARG A 29 20.22 3.32 3.85
C ARG A 29 19.86 3.57 2.40
N LEU A 30 18.63 3.94 2.09
CA LEU A 30 18.21 4.31 0.75
C LEU A 30 18.94 5.58 0.33
N THR A 31 19.79 5.47 -0.68
CA THR A 31 20.48 6.61 -1.35
C THR A 31 20.33 6.48 -2.85
N LEU A 32 20.40 7.62 -3.57
CA LEU A 32 20.34 7.61 -5.03
C LEU A 32 21.51 6.79 -5.63
N GLU A 33 22.70 6.81 -5.02
CA GLU A 33 23.85 6.01 -5.42
C GLU A 33 23.61 4.51 -5.25
N ALA A 34 23.00 4.08 -4.13
CA ALA A 34 22.68 2.68 -3.89
C ALA A 34 21.67 2.17 -4.92
N VAL A 35 20.65 2.98 -5.22
CA VAL A 35 19.62 2.64 -6.23
C VAL A 35 20.20 2.63 -7.64
N ALA A 36 21.05 3.60 -8.01
CA ALA A 36 21.71 3.62 -9.32
C ALA A 36 22.55 2.34 -9.53
N ARG A 37 23.31 1.93 -8.52
CA ARG A 37 24.09 0.68 -8.54
C ARG A 37 23.21 -0.56 -8.67
N GLU A 38 22.11 -0.63 -7.91
CA GLU A 38 21.16 -1.74 -7.97
C GLU A 38 20.45 -1.82 -9.34
N ALA A 39 20.07 -0.66 -9.89
CA ALA A 39 19.45 -0.53 -11.21
C ALA A 39 20.44 -0.67 -12.39
N LYS A 40 21.75 -0.82 -12.10
CA LYS A 40 22.84 -0.83 -13.10
C LYS A 40 22.86 0.42 -13.99
N LEU A 41 22.63 1.59 -13.37
CA LEU A 41 22.62 2.90 -14.00
C LEU A 41 23.83 3.75 -13.61
N SER A 42 24.17 4.73 -14.47
CA SER A 42 24.99 5.85 -14.03
C SER A 42 24.19 6.75 -13.08
N LYS A 43 24.87 7.47 -12.18
CA LYS A 43 24.25 8.49 -11.33
C LYS A 43 23.43 9.50 -12.14
N GLY A 44 23.97 9.99 -13.27
CA GLY A 44 23.28 10.92 -14.16
C GLY A 44 22.02 10.32 -14.79
N GLY A 45 22.06 9.02 -15.15
CA GLY A 45 20.88 8.32 -15.66
C GLY A 45 19.76 8.19 -14.65
N LEU A 46 20.08 8.00 -13.36
CA LEU A 46 19.08 7.99 -12.30
C LEU A 46 18.56 9.40 -12.02
N LEU A 47 19.44 10.41 -11.91
CA LEU A 47 19.07 11.79 -11.63
C LEU A 47 18.16 12.40 -12.72
N TYR A 48 18.23 11.92 -13.95
CA TYR A 48 17.30 12.29 -15.01
C TYR A 48 15.85 11.93 -14.68
N HIS A 49 15.62 10.83 -13.98
CA HIS A 49 14.28 10.36 -13.56
C HIS A 49 13.89 10.86 -12.18
N PHE A 50 14.82 10.85 -11.24
CA PHE A 50 14.59 11.23 -9.84
C PHE A 50 15.71 12.15 -9.37
N ALA A 51 15.43 13.45 -9.39
CA ALA A 51 16.42 14.48 -9.06
C ALA A 51 16.86 14.45 -7.58
N THR A 52 15.97 13.97 -6.69
CA THR A 52 16.22 13.92 -5.24
C THR A 52 15.76 12.58 -4.65
N LYS A 53 16.25 12.27 -3.44
CA LYS A 53 15.80 11.11 -2.66
C LYS A 53 14.31 11.23 -2.31
N GLU A 54 13.85 12.43 -2.03
CA GLU A 54 12.46 12.73 -1.69
C GLU A 54 11.54 12.42 -2.88
N ALA A 55 11.91 12.83 -4.10
CA ALA A 55 11.16 12.51 -5.31
C ALA A 55 11.08 11.00 -5.55
N LEU A 56 12.16 10.26 -5.26
CA LEU A 56 12.16 8.81 -5.34
C LEU A 56 11.22 8.19 -4.29
N ILE A 57 11.27 8.64 -3.05
CA ILE A 57 10.38 8.17 -1.98
C ILE A 57 8.91 8.46 -2.29
N GLN A 58 8.60 9.67 -2.81
CA GLN A 58 7.24 10.01 -3.25
C GLN A 58 6.74 9.06 -4.34
N ALA A 59 7.57 8.75 -5.32
CA ALA A 59 7.21 7.83 -6.39
C ALA A 59 7.02 6.38 -5.86
N MET A 60 7.83 5.94 -4.88
CA MET A 60 7.64 4.65 -4.21
C MET A 60 6.33 4.61 -3.43
N LEU A 61 5.97 5.68 -2.71
CA LEU A 61 4.70 5.81 -1.99
C LEU A 61 3.51 5.80 -2.98
N ALA A 62 3.61 6.54 -4.08
CA ALA A 62 2.56 6.55 -5.11
C ALA A 62 2.35 5.15 -5.71
N ARG A 63 3.43 4.42 -5.99
CA ARG A 63 3.37 3.03 -6.47
C ARG A 63 2.73 2.09 -5.45
N LEU A 64 3.07 2.22 -4.17
CA LEU A 64 2.46 1.46 -3.08
C LEU A 64 0.95 1.73 -2.98
N ILE A 65 0.54 3.00 -3.08
CA ILE A 65 -0.88 3.39 -3.10
C ILE A 65 -1.61 2.76 -4.29
N GLN A 66 -1.08 2.89 -5.51
CA GLN A 66 -1.66 2.28 -6.72
C GLN A 66 -1.81 0.76 -6.59
N TYR A 67 -0.84 0.12 -5.95
CA TYR A 67 -0.90 -1.29 -5.66
C TYR A 67 -2.08 -1.61 -4.72
N CYS A 68 -2.22 -0.85 -3.64
CA CYS A 68 -3.33 -0.99 -2.70
C CYS A 68 -4.71 -0.86 -3.39
N GLU A 69 -4.83 0.09 -4.31
CA GLU A 69 -6.07 0.33 -5.04
C GLU A 69 -6.42 -0.83 -5.97
N ARG A 70 -5.44 -1.32 -6.71
CA ARG A 70 -5.66 -2.50 -7.58
C ARG A 70 -6.13 -3.72 -6.79
N GLU A 71 -5.58 -3.96 -5.60
CA GLU A 71 -6.03 -5.04 -4.73
C GLU A 71 -7.47 -4.84 -4.26
N ILE A 72 -7.85 -3.62 -3.86
CA ILE A 72 -9.23 -3.29 -3.49
C ILE A 72 -10.17 -3.56 -4.68
N GLU A 73 -9.83 -3.09 -5.88
CA GLU A 73 -10.61 -3.32 -7.10
C GLU A 73 -10.81 -4.81 -7.40
N VAL A 74 -9.77 -5.62 -7.26
CA VAL A 74 -9.85 -7.08 -7.44
C VAL A 74 -10.86 -7.69 -6.48
N HIS A 75 -10.80 -7.31 -5.20
CA HIS A 75 -11.73 -7.83 -4.20
C HIS A 75 -13.18 -7.32 -4.39
N GLN A 76 -13.37 -6.21 -5.10
CA GLN A 76 -14.70 -5.67 -5.40
C GLN A 76 -15.39 -6.33 -6.60
N ARG A 77 -14.65 -6.93 -7.54
CA ARG A 77 -15.17 -7.35 -8.86
C ARG A 77 -16.38 -8.27 -8.81
N HIS A 78 -16.48 -9.07 -7.75
CA HIS A 78 -17.55 -10.06 -7.60
C HIS A 78 -18.50 -9.76 -6.43
N ASP A 79 -18.46 -8.54 -5.92
CA ASP A 79 -19.28 -8.10 -4.79
C ASP A 79 -20.08 -6.86 -5.17
N ALA A 80 -21.38 -7.03 -5.39
CA ALA A 80 -22.30 -5.94 -5.75
C ALA A 80 -23.13 -5.44 -4.55
N ALA A 81 -22.99 -6.05 -3.36
CA ALA A 81 -23.79 -5.71 -2.21
C ALA A 81 -23.30 -4.43 -1.51
N PRO A 82 -24.17 -3.68 -0.81
CA PRO A 82 -23.77 -2.58 0.05
C PRO A 82 -22.63 -3.01 0.99
N GLY A 83 -21.64 -2.13 1.19
CA GLY A 83 -20.45 -2.45 1.98
C GLY A 83 -19.31 -3.13 1.19
N ARG A 84 -19.44 -3.23 -0.14
CA ARG A 84 -18.47 -3.92 -1.00
C ARG A 84 -17.06 -3.32 -0.91
N TRP A 85 -16.97 -1.99 -0.83
CA TRP A 85 -15.67 -1.31 -0.75
C TRP A 85 -15.01 -1.59 0.60
N THR A 86 -15.77 -1.46 1.69
CA THR A 86 -15.28 -1.74 3.05
C THR A 86 -14.83 -3.20 3.19
N ARG A 87 -15.61 -4.16 2.64
CA ARG A 87 -15.22 -5.58 2.62
C ARG A 87 -13.93 -5.81 1.81
N ALA A 88 -13.79 -5.18 0.66
CA ALA A 88 -12.59 -5.28 -0.15
C ALA A 88 -11.36 -4.74 0.61
N TYR A 89 -11.53 -3.62 1.31
CA TYR A 89 -10.48 -3.05 2.16
C TYR A 89 -10.06 -3.99 3.28
N VAL A 90 -11.02 -4.61 3.97
CA VAL A 90 -10.75 -5.62 5.01
C VAL A 90 -9.98 -6.80 4.45
N ARG A 91 -10.49 -7.40 3.35
CA ARG A 91 -9.87 -8.57 2.71
C ARG A 91 -8.45 -8.28 2.26
N ARG A 92 -8.23 -7.14 1.62
CA ARG A 92 -6.89 -6.74 1.16
C ARG A 92 -5.85 -6.74 2.29
N LYS A 93 -6.21 -6.27 3.48
CA LYS A 93 -5.25 -6.15 4.59
C LYS A 93 -5.13 -7.39 5.45
N LEU A 94 -6.18 -8.16 5.61
CA LEU A 94 -6.26 -9.25 6.58
C LEU A 94 -6.33 -10.65 5.96
N ALA A 95 -6.83 -10.78 4.72
CA ALA A 95 -6.84 -12.07 4.03
C ALA A 95 -5.42 -12.50 3.62
N PRO A 96 -5.17 -13.80 3.47
CA PRO A 96 -3.93 -14.29 2.89
C PRO A 96 -3.68 -13.64 1.53
N VAL A 97 -2.43 -13.24 1.32
CA VAL A 97 -2.02 -12.58 0.09
C VAL A 97 -2.14 -13.53 -1.09
N LEU A 98 -3.03 -13.23 -2.04
CA LEU A 98 -3.10 -13.97 -3.30
C LEU A 98 -1.94 -13.51 -4.21
N PRO A 99 -1.18 -14.45 -4.81
CA PRO A 99 -0.15 -14.10 -5.77
C PRO A 99 -0.80 -13.44 -6.99
N TYR A 100 -0.31 -12.25 -7.36
CA TYR A 100 -0.77 -11.56 -8.55
C TYR A 100 -0.04 -12.12 -9.79
N PRO A 101 -0.72 -12.44 -10.88
CA PRO A 101 -0.06 -12.87 -12.11
C PRO A 101 0.87 -11.78 -12.63
N GLY A 102 2.16 -12.08 -12.77
CA GLY A 102 3.18 -11.17 -13.30
C GLY A 102 3.95 -10.32 -12.28
N GLU A 103 3.63 -10.39 -10.99
CA GLU A 103 4.31 -9.63 -9.93
C GLU A 103 5.04 -10.53 -8.91
N ALA A 104 5.62 -11.63 -9.38
CA ALA A 104 6.37 -12.58 -8.54
C ALA A 104 7.54 -11.94 -7.76
N ASP A 105 7.99 -10.75 -8.16
CA ASP A 105 9.14 -10.05 -7.59
C ASP A 105 8.78 -8.80 -6.76
N PHE A 106 7.47 -8.48 -6.57
CA PHE A 106 7.11 -7.34 -5.72
C PHE A 106 7.02 -7.83 -4.27
N PRO A 107 8.02 -7.51 -3.44
CA PRO A 107 7.96 -7.91 -2.05
C PRO A 107 6.86 -7.08 -1.38
N ARG A 108 5.76 -7.73 -1.10
CA ARG A 108 4.67 -7.23 -0.27
C ARG A 108 5.11 -7.18 1.19
N SER A 109 6.32 -6.66 1.43
CA SER A 109 6.83 -6.67 2.78
C SER A 109 6.15 -5.57 3.56
N LYS A 110 5.58 -5.94 4.69
CA LYS A 110 5.13 -5.01 5.72
C LYS A 110 6.26 -4.04 6.05
N GLU A 111 7.50 -4.54 6.00
CA GLU A 111 8.72 -3.80 6.27
C GLU A 111 8.96 -2.65 5.29
N MET A 112 8.68 -2.84 3.99
CA MET A 112 8.81 -1.75 3.02
C MET A 112 7.79 -0.64 3.28
N GLY A 113 6.53 -1.02 3.54
CA GLY A 113 5.47 -0.06 3.89
C GLY A 113 5.82 0.73 5.16
N ALA A 114 6.28 0.04 6.22
CA ALA A 114 6.75 0.66 7.45
C ALA A 114 7.88 1.65 7.19
N GLY A 115 8.90 1.20 6.48
CA GLY A 115 10.07 2.01 6.17
C GLY A 115 9.70 3.28 5.40
N LEU A 116 8.85 3.17 4.39
CA LEU A 116 8.40 4.32 3.60
C LEU A 116 7.57 5.30 4.45
N ILE A 117 6.67 4.81 5.30
CA ILE A 117 5.89 5.66 6.21
C ILE A 117 6.82 6.39 7.18
N VAL A 118 7.76 5.68 7.82
CA VAL A 118 8.75 6.30 8.72
C VAL A 118 9.58 7.36 7.97
N ALA A 119 10.09 7.06 6.77
CA ALA A 119 10.82 8.03 5.97
C ALA A 119 9.97 9.26 5.63
N ALA A 120 8.70 9.06 5.32
CA ALA A 120 7.79 10.14 4.99
C ALA A 120 7.44 11.03 6.20
N THR A 121 7.41 10.49 7.43
CA THR A 121 7.14 11.29 8.63
C THR A 121 8.28 12.25 8.98
N THR A 122 9.50 11.96 8.53
CA THR A 122 10.68 12.80 8.81
C THR A 122 10.85 13.96 7.83
N THR A 123 10.09 13.99 6.73
CA THR A 123 10.22 15.00 5.69
C THR A 123 8.87 15.65 5.40
N PRO A 124 8.73 16.97 5.63
CA PRO A 124 7.49 17.69 5.32
C PRO A 124 7.05 17.49 3.85
N GLY A 125 5.77 17.26 3.65
CA GLY A 125 5.18 17.10 2.32
C GLY A 125 5.22 15.68 1.73
N LEU A 126 6.07 14.76 2.21
CA LEU A 126 6.09 13.38 1.69
C LEU A 126 4.82 12.58 2.05
N LEU A 127 4.12 12.96 3.12
CA LEU A 127 2.85 12.32 3.52
C LEU A 127 1.63 12.84 2.74
N GLU A 128 1.75 13.92 1.98
CA GLU A 128 0.59 14.53 1.32
C GLU A 128 -0.17 13.57 0.38
N PRO A 129 0.49 12.80 -0.51
CA PRO A 129 -0.21 11.82 -1.33
C PRO A 129 -0.94 10.75 -0.51
N LEU A 130 -0.41 10.40 0.66
CA LEU A 130 -1.04 9.44 1.56
C LEU A 130 -2.28 10.05 2.24
N ARG A 131 -2.21 11.32 2.68
CA ARG A 131 -3.35 12.05 3.27
C ARG A 131 -4.50 12.16 2.29
N GLU A 132 -4.24 12.62 1.06
CA GLU A 132 -5.22 12.72 -0.02
C GLU A 132 -5.88 11.35 -0.26
N ARG A 133 -5.10 10.29 -0.27
CA ARG A 133 -5.62 8.94 -0.49
C ARG A 133 -6.49 8.45 0.67
N PHE A 134 -6.08 8.70 1.91
CA PHE A 134 -6.88 8.33 3.08
C PHE A 134 -8.21 9.08 3.12
N GLN A 135 -8.25 10.35 2.66
CA GLN A 135 -9.49 11.10 2.50
C GLN A 135 -10.39 10.48 1.42
N ALA A 136 -9.84 10.13 0.26
CA ALA A 136 -10.59 9.48 -0.82
C ALA A 136 -11.16 8.12 -0.38
N TRP A 137 -10.40 7.33 0.38
CA TRP A 137 -10.89 6.06 0.95
C TRP A 137 -11.99 6.29 1.97
N GLN A 138 -11.92 7.35 2.78
CA GLN A 138 -13.00 7.71 3.70
C GLN A 138 -14.28 8.10 2.94
N GLN A 139 -14.16 8.88 1.88
CA GLN A 139 -15.29 9.21 1.01
C GLN A 139 -15.91 7.97 0.37
N ALA A 140 -15.08 7.01 -0.08
CA ALA A 140 -15.59 5.75 -0.62
C ALA A 140 -16.39 4.95 0.42
N ILE A 141 -15.95 4.93 1.68
CA ILE A 141 -16.68 4.32 2.81
C ILE A 141 -18.03 5.02 3.05
N GLU A 142 -18.06 6.33 3.01
CA GLU A 142 -19.29 7.12 3.23
C GLU A 142 -20.37 6.85 2.18
N HIS A 143 -19.96 6.44 0.97
CA HIS A 143 -20.85 6.13 -0.15
C HIS A 143 -21.03 4.61 -0.38
N ASP A 144 -20.58 3.76 0.54
CA ASP A 144 -20.57 2.30 0.36
C ASP A 144 -21.90 1.60 0.70
N GLY A 145 -22.95 2.37 1.04
CA GLY A 145 -24.32 1.87 1.23
C GLY A 145 -24.58 1.19 2.59
N ILE A 146 -23.64 1.24 3.52
CA ILE A 146 -23.80 0.78 4.90
C ILE A 146 -23.69 1.96 5.89
N ASP A 147 -23.90 1.71 7.18
CA ASP A 147 -23.76 2.74 8.20
C ASP A 147 -22.32 3.26 8.23
N THR A 148 -22.15 4.58 8.03
CA THR A 148 -20.84 5.23 7.90
C THR A 148 -19.99 5.09 9.15
N ALA A 149 -20.58 5.23 10.35
CA ALA A 149 -19.83 5.11 11.60
C ALA A 149 -19.30 3.69 11.76
N ARG A 150 -20.14 2.69 11.48
CA ARG A 150 -19.74 1.27 11.52
C ARG A 150 -18.65 0.97 10.51
N ALA A 151 -18.78 1.41 9.27
CA ALA A 151 -17.76 1.22 8.23
C ALA A 151 -16.42 1.87 8.61
N THR A 152 -16.49 3.07 9.22
CA THR A 152 -15.30 3.77 9.74
C THR A 152 -14.65 3.00 10.89
N VAL A 153 -15.44 2.44 11.83
CA VAL A 153 -14.91 1.59 12.91
C VAL A 153 -14.21 0.36 12.34
N VAL A 154 -14.81 -0.30 11.36
CA VAL A 154 -14.19 -1.44 10.66
C VAL A 154 -12.85 -1.03 10.05
N ARG A 155 -12.79 0.11 9.35
CA ARG A 155 -11.54 0.63 8.79
C ARG A 155 -10.49 0.88 9.87
N LEU A 156 -10.85 1.58 10.94
CA LEU A 156 -9.91 1.88 12.03
C LEU A 156 -9.39 0.62 12.72
N ALA A 157 -10.23 -0.41 12.89
CA ALA A 157 -9.80 -1.70 13.43
C ALA A 157 -8.77 -2.38 12.52
N VAL A 158 -9.04 -2.39 11.20
CA VAL A 158 -8.12 -2.94 10.20
C VAL A 158 -6.80 -2.18 10.18
N ASP A 159 -6.85 -0.85 10.20
CA ASP A 159 -5.67 0.01 10.18
C ASP A 159 -4.85 -0.15 11.46
N GLY A 160 -5.50 -0.25 12.62
CA GLY A 160 -4.85 -0.49 13.91
C GLY A 160 -4.15 -1.84 13.97
N LEU A 161 -4.81 -2.91 13.53
CA LEU A 161 -4.20 -4.24 13.47
C LEU A 161 -2.99 -4.25 12.52
N TRP A 162 -3.17 -3.69 11.32
CA TRP A 162 -2.08 -3.59 10.36
C TRP A 162 -0.89 -2.80 10.92
N LEU A 163 -1.14 -1.69 11.62
CA LEU A 163 -0.08 -0.89 12.23
C LEU A 163 0.63 -1.63 13.35
N ALA A 164 -0.10 -2.34 14.21
CA ALA A 164 0.49 -3.15 15.29
C ALA A 164 1.42 -4.24 14.75
N GLU A 165 0.98 -4.93 13.69
CA GLU A 165 1.79 -5.94 13.00
C GLU A 165 3.00 -5.32 12.29
N LEU A 166 2.80 -4.17 11.63
CA LEU A 166 3.85 -3.44 10.93
C LEU A 166 5.01 -3.06 11.84
N LEU A 167 4.67 -2.59 13.03
CA LEU A 167 5.65 -2.17 14.05
C LEU A 167 6.17 -3.34 14.90
N GLY A 168 5.69 -4.57 14.67
CA GLY A 168 6.08 -5.74 15.46
C GLY A 168 5.62 -5.66 16.93
N ILE A 169 4.63 -4.82 17.26
CA ILE A 169 4.13 -4.64 18.62
C ILE A 169 3.28 -5.85 19.03
N TRP A 170 2.40 -6.28 18.14
CA TRP A 170 1.51 -7.40 18.38
C TRP A 170 0.95 -7.95 17.07
N SER A 171 0.68 -9.26 17.04
CA SER A 171 -0.03 -9.94 15.95
C SER A 171 -0.92 -11.03 16.55
N PRO A 172 -2.17 -11.18 16.10
CA PRO A 172 -2.99 -12.31 16.49
C PRO A 172 -2.42 -13.61 15.92
N ASP A 173 -2.67 -14.74 16.59
CA ASP A 173 -2.49 -16.04 15.98
C ASP A 173 -3.47 -16.25 14.80
N GLU A 174 -3.28 -17.32 14.03
CA GLU A 174 -4.09 -17.59 12.84
C GLU A 174 -5.59 -17.76 13.15
N LYS A 175 -5.90 -18.36 14.29
CA LYS A 175 -7.28 -18.57 14.72
C LYS A 175 -7.95 -17.25 15.01
N LEU A 176 -7.36 -16.44 15.88
CA LEU A 176 -7.89 -15.11 16.23
C LEU A 176 -7.94 -14.18 15.01
N ARG A 177 -6.94 -14.24 14.12
CA ARG A 177 -6.94 -13.47 12.88
C ARG A 177 -8.17 -13.82 12.03
N THR A 178 -8.49 -15.09 11.89
CA THR A 178 -9.65 -15.56 11.12
C THR A 178 -10.96 -15.11 11.78
N GLU A 179 -11.06 -15.21 13.10
CA GLU A 179 -12.22 -14.75 13.85
C GLU A 179 -12.44 -13.23 13.70
N VAL A 180 -11.37 -12.43 13.82
CA VAL A 180 -11.41 -10.98 13.63
C VAL A 180 -11.81 -10.63 12.19
N LEU A 181 -11.23 -11.29 11.18
CA LEU A 181 -11.60 -11.09 9.78
C LEU A 181 -13.09 -11.34 9.55
N ASN A 182 -13.60 -12.47 10.04
CA ASN A 182 -15.00 -12.85 9.89
C ASN A 182 -15.93 -11.85 10.58
N GLU A 183 -15.59 -11.39 11.78
CA GLU A 183 -16.37 -10.38 12.49
C GLU A 183 -16.40 -9.04 11.76
N LEU A 184 -15.26 -8.56 11.26
CA LEU A 184 -15.20 -7.35 10.48
C LEU A 184 -16.03 -7.44 9.19
N ILE A 185 -15.98 -8.57 8.49
CA ILE A 185 -16.83 -8.82 7.31
C ILE A 185 -18.32 -8.82 7.71
N ARG A 186 -18.69 -9.48 8.82
CA ARG A 186 -20.07 -9.49 9.33
C ARG A 186 -20.61 -8.09 9.60
N LEU A 187 -19.79 -7.22 10.18
CA LEU A 187 -20.16 -5.83 10.42
C LEU A 187 -20.45 -5.05 9.12
N THR A 188 -19.85 -5.43 7.99
CA THR A 188 -20.10 -4.79 6.70
C THR A 188 -21.32 -5.30 5.97
N THR A 189 -21.94 -6.38 6.39
CA THR A 189 -23.12 -6.97 5.73
C THR A 189 -24.45 -6.43 6.26
N GLN A 190 -24.45 -5.71 7.38
CA GLN A 190 -25.63 -5.14 7.99
C GLN A 190 -26.00 -3.84 7.25
N ALA A 191 -27.12 -3.86 6.54
CA ALA A 191 -27.65 -2.69 5.85
C ALA A 191 -27.80 -1.47 6.79
N ARG A 192 -27.73 -0.27 6.24
CA ARG A 192 -28.03 0.96 6.96
C ARG A 192 -29.44 0.84 7.53
N GLN A 193 -29.58 0.83 8.85
CA GLN A 193 -30.91 0.95 9.45
C GLN A 193 -31.45 2.31 9.00
N SER A 194 -32.54 2.29 8.26
CA SER A 194 -33.27 3.51 7.92
C SER A 194 -33.73 4.11 9.24
N GLY A 195 -32.97 5.08 9.73
CA GLY A 195 -33.37 5.84 10.92
C GLY A 195 -34.72 6.49 10.61
N LYS A 196 -35.75 6.13 11.35
CA LYS A 196 -36.93 6.97 11.46
C LYS A 196 -36.46 8.34 11.95
N PRO A 197 -36.96 9.43 11.35
CA PRO A 197 -36.69 10.77 11.81
C PRO A 197 -37.09 10.99 13.25
#